data_27355d189e21d79f06d94a959c9b5edf
#
_entry.id   27355d189e21d79f06d94a959c9b5edf
#
_cell.length_a   1.000
_cell.length_b   1.000
_cell.length_c   1.000
_cell.angle_alpha   90.00
_cell.angle_beta   90.00
_cell.angle_gamma   90.00
#
_symmetry.space_group_name_H-M   'P 1'
#
loop_
_entity.id
_entity.type
_entity.pdbx_description
1 polymer ?
#
loop_
_entity_poly.entity_id
_entity_poly.type
_entity_poly.pdbx_seq_one_letter_code
_entity_poly.pdbx_strand_id
1 'polypeptide(L)'
;MRTLDSLIIDTALIDASAATLICHDPTLDLTRTALAAGGPVVFLDSDYARSQEAASLGAQVAGDVRLDEFLAGAEGCAVAVGEMPKSLARLDYVARSIAGAGYSDVRVVLGANNKHLSRGMNAVLEESFSEVSASLGRGKFRCLVASSPREVAYQPVRGDGLVAIGGVFSGAKPDRGGELLRSCLPAEPGRLLDLGCGNGSVTRGLDAVATDSDADAVLSTRAIGREATWDDAGSRLPDASFDTIALNPPFHDGTTVDATLVQHLLDASVRLLAPGGALYLVHNSHLRYRGEVERRFDSVEQVARDRIFTVLRATR
;
A
#
# COMPACT_ATOMS: atom_id res chain seq x y z
N MET A 1 -0.97 -7.81 22.80
CA MET A 1 -1.63 -8.52 21.68
C MET A 1 -3.12 -8.19 21.68
N ARG A 2 -3.67 -7.78 20.56
CA ARG A 2 -5.10 -7.43 20.41
C ARG A 2 -5.98 -8.68 20.34
N THR A 3 -7.28 -8.54 20.67
CA THR A 3 -8.25 -9.65 20.58
C THR A 3 -8.32 -10.27 19.17
N LEU A 4 -8.15 -9.45 18.12
CA LEU A 4 -8.14 -9.92 16.75
C LEU A 4 -6.93 -10.80 16.45
N ASP A 5 -5.74 -10.37 16.86
CA ASP A 5 -4.51 -11.14 16.66
C ASP A 5 -4.56 -12.49 17.37
N SER A 6 -5.04 -12.51 18.63
CA SER A 6 -5.25 -13.77 19.37
C SER A 6 -6.23 -14.71 18.64
N LEU A 7 -7.33 -14.17 18.07
CA LEU A 7 -8.28 -14.98 17.31
C LEU A 7 -7.64 -15.56 16.04
N ILE A 8 -6.84 -14.77 15.31
CA ILE A 8 -6.14 -15.22 14.12
C ILE A 8 -5.17 -16.35 14.47
N ILE A 9 -4.35 -16.17 15.50
CA ILE A 9 -3.36 -17.16 15.96
C ILE A 9 -4.05 -18.47 16.38
N ASP A 10 -5.09 -18.39 17.24
CA ASP A 10 -5.82 -19.57 17.70
C ASP A 10 -6.55 -20.31 16.56
N THR A 11 -6.97 -19.57 15.50
CA THR A 11 -7.62 -20.17 14.34
C THR A 11 -6.60 -20.77 13.38
N ALA A 12 -5.43 -20.16 13.23
CA ALA A 12 -4.39 -20.55 12.27
C ALA A 12 -3.62 -21.79 12.72
N LEU A 13 -3.40 -21.98 14.04
CA LEU A 13 -2.57 -23.06 14.62
C LEU A 13 -1.15 -23.01 14.06
N ILE A 14 -0.49 -21.86 14.20
CA ILE A 14 0.89 -21.63 13.72
C ILE A 14 1.85 -22.57 14.48
N ASP A 15 2.68 -23.30 13.73
CA ASP A 15 3.74 -24.13 14.27
C ASP A 15 4.99 -24.12 13.37
N ALA A 16 6.06 -24.78 13.80
CA ALA A 16 7.34 -24.80 13.09
C ALA A 16 7.35 -25.72 11.82
N SER A 17 6.31 -26.51 11.58
CA SER A 17 6.26 -27.50 10.51
C SER A 17 5.92 -26.89 9.15
N ALA A 18 5.35 -25.66 9.15
CA ALA A 18 4.90 -24.95 7.95
C ALA A 18 5.47 -23.54 7.89
N ALA A 19 5.63 -22.99 6.68
CA ALA A 19 5.97 -21.60 6.51
C ALA A 19 4.79 -20.71 6.93
N THR A 20 5.06 -19.64 7.68
CA THR A 20 4.03 -18.67 8.03
C THR A 20 4.13 -17.45 7.12
N LEU A 21 3.08 -17.20 6.34
CA LEU A 21 2.95 -16.05 5.45
C LEU A 21 2.15 -14.96 6.15
N ILE A 22 2.75 -13.81 6.42
CA ILE A 22 2.11 -12.67 7.08
C ILE A 22 1.56 -11.72 6.01
N CYS A 23 0.24 -11.73 5.79
CA CYS A 23 -0.41 -10.97 4.73
C CYS A 23 -0.58 -9.47 5.07
N HIS A 24 -0.92 -9.17 6.31
CA HIS A 24 -1.08 -7.81 6.85
C HIS A 24 -1.08 -7.86 8.38
N ASP A 25 -0.12 -7.20 9.00
CA ASP A 25 0.07 -7.20 10.46
C ASP A 25 0.45 -5.81 11.00
N PRO A 26 -0.53 -4.94 11.25
CA PRO A 26 -0.27 -3.56 11.65
C PRO A 26 0.49 -3.39 12.98
N THR A 27 0.52 -4.42 13.82
CA THR A 27 1.18 -4.37 15.14
C THR A 27 2.42 -5.24 15.23
N LEU A 28 2.69 -6.05 14.21
CA LEU A 28 3.73 -7.08 14.18
C LEU A 28 3.60 -8.14 15.29
N ASP A 29 2.44 -8.26 15.92
CA ASP A 29 2.19 -9.27 16.94
C ASP A 29 2.07 -10.68 16.32
N LEU A 30 1.48 -10.79 15.12
CA LEU A 30 1.42 -12.04 14.35
C LEU A 30 2.83 -12.46 13.92
N THR A 31 3.61 -11.51 13.42
CA THR A 31 4.99 -11.71 12.99
C THR A 31 5.87 -12.21 14.14
N ARG A 32 5.82 -11.54 15.29
CA ARG A 32 6.57 -11.97 16.50
C ARG A 32 6.15 -13.35 16.98
N THR A 33 4.86 -13.66 16.92
CA THR A 33 4.34 -14.98 17.31
C THR A 33 4.83 -16.07 16.36
N ALA A 34 4.79 -15.81 15.05
CA ALA A 34 5.27 -16.75 14.03
C ALA A 34 6.78 -17.02 14.17
N LEU A 35 7.59 -15.97 14.37
CA LEU A 35 9.03 -16.11 14.61
C LEU A 35 9.33 -16.91 15.87
N ALA A 36 8.56 -16.72 16.95
CA ALA A 36 8.70 -17.46 18.19
C ALA A 36 8.34 -18.96 18.04
N ALA A 37 7.48 -19.31 17.08
CA ALA A 37 7.16 -20.71 16.78
C ALA A 37 8.31 -21.46 16.06
N GLY A 38 9.28 -20.74 15.46
CA GLY A 38 10.54 -21.30 14.96
C GLY A 38 10.54 -21.80 13.50
N GLY A 39 9.42 -21.64 12.79
CA GLY A 39 9.35 -21.93 11.33
C GLY A 39 9.78 -20.74 10.46
N PRO A 40 9.86 -20.94 9.14
CA PRO A 40 10.10 -19.84 8.21
C PRO A 40 8.97 -18.81 8.27
N VAL A 41 9.31 -17.51 8.33
CA VAL A 41 8.32 -16.41 8.35
C VAL A 41 8.54 -15.50 7.17
N VAL A 42 7.51 -15.33 6.35
CA VAL A 42 7.50 -14.50 5.14
C VAL A 42 6.50 -13.37 5.29
N PHE A 43 6.94 -12.13 5.13
CA PHE A 43 6.12 -10.94 5.30
C PHE A 43 5.72 -10.38 3.94
N LEU A 44 4.41 -10.32 3.66
CA LEU A 44 3.81 -9.97 2.37
C LEU A 44 3.10 -8.60 2.38
N ASP A 45 3.18 -7.85 3.48
CA ASP A 45 2.57 -6.51 3.58
C ASP A 45 3.26 -5.53 2.62
N SER A 46 2.51 -4.62 2.04
CA SER A 46 3.02 -3.65 1.08
C SER A 46 3.60 -2.37 1.71
N ASP A 47 3.39 -2.15 3.00
CA ASP A 47 3.85 -0.96 3.71
C ASP A 47 5.35 -1.03 4.01
N TYR A 48 6.07 0.03 3.61
CA TYR A 48 7.53 0.10 3.75
C TYR A 48 7.99 0.02 5.21
N ALA A 49 7.43 0.84 6.09
CA ALA A 49 7.89 0.92 7.49
C ALA A 49 7.67 -0.40 8.24
N ARG A 50 6.49 -1.02 8.09
CA ARG A 50 6.19 -2.33 8.69
C ARG A 50 7.09 -3.43 8.13
N SER A 51 7.38 -3.39 6.84
CA SER A 51 8.25 -4.36 6.19
C SER A 51 9.70 -4.26 6.68
N GLN A 52 10.20 -3.02 6.85
CA GLN A 52 11.54 -2.81 7.43
C GLN A 52 11.61 -3.30 8.89
N GLU A 53 10.58 -3.06 9.68
CA GLU A 53 10.53 -3.55 11.06
C GLU A 53 10.42 -5.08 11.09
N ALA A 54 9.58 -5.71 10.25
CA ALA A 54 9.48 -7.17 10.14
C ALA A 54 10.81 -7.81 9.74
N ALA A 55 11.53 -7.21 8.78
CA ALA A 55 12.87 -7.65 8.38
C ALA A 55 13.88 -7.55 9.55
N SER A 56 13.82 -6.49 10.34
CA SER A 56 14.67 -6.32 11.51
C SER A 56 14.42 -7.37 12.61
N LEU A 57 13.20 -7.91 12.67
CA LEU A 57 12.83 -9.00 13.57
C LEU A 57 13.27 -10.39 13.05
N GLY A 58 13.68 -10.50 11.78
CA GLY A 58 14.15 -11.75 11.17
C GLY A 58 13.17 -12.39 10.18
N ALA A 59 12.06 -11.72 9.81
CA ALA A 59 11.18 -12.21 8.77
C ALA A 59 11.78 -11.96 7.38
N GLN A 60 11.56 -12.90 6.44
CA GLN A 60 11.84 -12.66 5.03
C GLN A 60 10.75 -11.76 4.45
N VAL A 61 11.11 -10.67 3.79
CA VAL A 61 10.17 -9.67 3.29
C VAL A 61 10.07 -9.72 1.78
N ALA A 62 8.86 -9.70 1.23
CA ALA A 62 8.63 -9.63 -0.23
C ALA A 62 9.15 -8.31 -0.82
N GLY A 63 9.03 -7.22 -0.06
CA GLY A 63 9.52 -5.91 -0.49
C GLY A 63 8.70 -5.33 -1.64
N ASP A 64 9.40 -4.74 -2.60
CA ASP A 64 8.86 -4.17 -3.83
C ASP A 64 9.00 -5.11 -5.04
N VAL A 65 8.91 -6.42 -4.78
CA VAL A 65 8.76 -7.48 -5.77
C VAL A 65 7.31 -7.94 -5.80
N ARG A 66 6.81 -8.32 -6.95
CA ARG A 66 5.45 -8.87 -7.07
C ARG A 66 5.31 -10.15 -6.23
N LEU A 67 4.20 -10.27 -5.49
CA LEU A 67 3.98 -11.41 -4.59
C LEU A 67 3.95 -12.75 -5.34
N ASP A 68 3.35 -12.78 -6.53
CA ASP A 68 3.29 -13.98 -7.36
C ASP A 68 4.67 -14.40 -7.90
N GLU A 69 5.56 -13.44 -8.17
CA GLU A 69 6.95 -13.70 -8.56
C GLU A 69 7.81 -14.10 -7.34
N PHE A 70 7.62 -13.41 -6.22
CA PHE A 70 8.36 -13.67 -4.98
C PHE A 70 8.06 -15.06 -4.39
N LEU A 71 6.80 -15.50 -4.47
CA LEU A 71 6.35 -16.80 -3.95
C LEU A 71 6.50 -17.93 -4.98
N ALA A 72 6.88 -17.64 -6.22
CA ALA A 72 6.99 -18.65 -7.28
C ALA A 72 7.96 -19.79 -6.92
N GLY A 73 7.50 -21.03 -7.10
CA GLY A 73 8.29 -22.21 -6.79
C GLY A 73 8.39 -22.55 -5.30
N ALA A 74 7.52 -21.96 -4.46
CA ALA A 74 7.43 -22.35 -3.07
C ALA A 74 7.01 -23.83 -2.93
N GLU A 75 7.56 -24.52 -1.94
CA GLU A 75 7.32 -25.94 -1.69
C GLU A 75 6.85 -26.18 -0.26
N GLY A 76 6.30 -27.35 0.00
CA GLY A 76 5.85 -27.76 1.34
C GLY A 76 4.50 -27.17 1.73
N CYS A 77 4.28 -27.01 3.04
CA CYS A 77 3.04 -26.47 3.60
C CYS A 77 3.21 -25.03 4.07
N ALA A 78 2.12 -24.25 4.01
CA ALA A 78 2.12 -22.88 4.53
C ALA A 78 0.82 -22.53 5.27
N VAL A 79 0.94 -21.62 6.23
CA VAL A 79 -0.18 -20.97 6.89
C VAL A 79 -0.08 -19.47 6.65
N ALA A 80 -1.05 -18.90 5.94
CA ALA A 80 -1.11 -17.48 5.68
C ALA A 80 -2.04 -16.80 6.69
N VAL A 81 -1.57 -15.78 7.38
CA VAL A 81 -2.28 -15.08 8.46
C VAL A 81 -2.24 -13.57 8.29
N GLY A 82 -3.26 -12.88 8.78
CA GLY A 82 -3.25 -11.41 8.79
C GLY A 82 -4.60 -10.80 9.08
N GLU A 83 -4.63 -9.49 9.17
CA GLU A 83 -5.89 -8.77 9.06
C GLU A 83 -6.41 -8.79 7.62
N MET A 84 -7.72 -8.89 7.48
CA MET A 84 -8.39 -8.84 6.19
C MET A 84 -8.12 -7.50 5.48
N PRO A 85 -7.58 -7.51 4.26
CA PRO A 85 -7.43 -6.28 3.49
C PRO A 85 -8.78 -5.56 3.28
N LYS A 86 -8.79 -4.23 3.37
CA LYS A 86 -10.00 -3.44 3.09
C LYS A 86 -10.36 -3.42 1.61
N SER A 87 -9.35 -3.50 0.73
CA SER A 87 -9.51 -3.54 -0.73
C SER A 87 -9.71 -4.97 -1.20
N LEU A 88 -10.77 -5.23 -1.97
CA LEU A 88 -10.97 -6.53 -2.63
C LEU A 88 -9.87 -6.82 -3.66
N ALA A 89 -9.33 -5.80 -4.32
CA ALA A 89 -8.22 -5.97 -5.26
C ALA A 89 -6.93 -6.43 -4.54
N ARG A 90 -6.64 -5.88 -3.34
CA ARG A 90 -5.51 -6.36 -2.54
C ARG A 90 -5.74 -7.79 -2.05
N LEU A 91 -6.97 -8.11 -1.63
CA LEU A 91 -7.33 -9.46 -1.22
C LEU A 91 -7.17 -10.46 -2.38
N ASP A 92 -7.64 -10.12 -3.58
CA ASP A 92 -7.49 -10.95 -4.79
C ASP A 92 -6.00 -11.17 -5.13
N TYR A 93 -5.21 -10.12 -5.09
CA TYR A 93 -3.77 -10.19 -5.34
C TYR A 93 -3.07 -11.16 -4.38
N VAL A 94 -3.28 -10.98 -3.08
CA VAL A 94 -2.69 -11.85 -2.05
C VAL A 94 -3.19 -13.29 -2.19
N ALA A 95 -4.51 -13.49 -2.36
CA ALA A 95 -5.11 -14.82 -2.48
C ALA A 95 -4.59 -15.59 -3.69
N ARG A 96 -4.56 -14.96 -4.88
CA ARG A 96 -4.04 -15.58 -6.11
C ARG A 96 -2.55 -15.86 -6.03
N SER A 97 -1.77 -14.92 -5.47
CA SER A 97 -0.32 -15.12 -5.31
C SER A 97 0.00 -16.28 -4.40
N ILE A 98 -0.74 -16.46 -3.30
CA ILE A 98 -0.57 -17.58 -2.38
C ILE A 98 -1.06 -18.89 -3.02
N ALA A 99 -2.22 -18.90 -3.66
CA ALA A 99 -2.77 -20.10 -4.28
C ALA A 99 -1.91 -20.59 -5.44
N GLY A 100 -1.34 -19.69 -6.23
CA GLY A 100 -0.46 -20.00 -7.37
C GLY A 100 1.01 -20.23 -7.01
N ALA A 101 1.42 -20.14 -5.75
CA ALA A 101 2.81 -20.18 -5.33
C ALA A 101 3.50 -21.54 -5.50
N GLY A 102 2.76 -22.65 -5.42
CA GLY A 102 3.28 -24.02 -5.50
C GLY A 102 3.29 -24.79 -4.19
N TYR A 103 2.79 -24.22 -3.10
CA TYR A 103 2.62 -24.97 -1.85
C TYR A 103 1.73 -26.18 -2.05
N SER A 104 2.13 -27.34 -1.51
CA SER A 104 1.36 -28.59 -1.57
C SER A 104 0.10 -28.54 -0.71
N ASP A 105 0.14 -27.77 0.38
CA ASP A 105 -0.99 -27.45 1.24
C ASP A 105 -0.85 -26.02 1.77
N VAL A 106 -1.91 -25.23 1.71
CA VAL A 106 -1.93 -23.88 2.25
C VAL A 106 -3.27 -23.57 2.90
N ARG A 107 -3.20 -23.02 4.11
CA ARG A 107 -4.35 -22.53 4.85
C ARG A 107 -4.22 -21.02 5.03
N VAL A 108 -5.24 -20.28 4.62
CA VAL A 108 -5.33 -18.82 4.75
C VAL A 108 -6.30 -18.47 5.87
N VAL A 109 -5.89 -17.64 6.82
CA VAL A 109 -6.70 -17.19 7.97
C VAL A 109 -6.63 -15.68 8.06
N LEU A 110 -7.66 -14.99 7.60
CA LEU A 110 -7.73 -13.53 7.58
C LEU A 110 -8.82 -13.04 8.53
N GLY A 111 -8.42 -12.26 9.54
CA GLY A 111 -9.32 -11.78 10.57
C GLY A 111 -9.80 -10.35 10.36
N ALA A 112 -11.05 -10.07 10.72
CA ALA A 112 -11.61 -8.72 10.69
C ALA A 112 -12.70 -8.50 11.74
N ASN A 113 -13.06 -7.22 11.94
CA ASN A 113 -14.30 -6.90 12.62
C ASN A 113 -15.49 -7.32 11.74
N ASN A 114 -16.50 -7.97 12.31
CA ASN A 114 -17.68 -8.46 11.61
C ASN A 114 -18.37 -7.41 10.74
N LYS A 115 -18.38 -6.14 11.16
CA LYS A 115 -18.99 -5.03 10.39
C LYS A 115 -18.25 -4.71 9.08
N HIS A 116 -17.01 -5.20 8.93
CA HIS A 116 -16.18 -4.98 7.73
C HIS A 116 -16.13 -6.21 6.82
N LEU A 117 -16.60 -7.36 7.30
CA LEU A 117 -16.70 -8.56 6.45
C LEU A 117 -17.86 -8.41 5.46
N SER A 118 -17.61 -8.78 4.22
CA SER A 118 -18.59 -8.70 3.13
C SER A 118 -18.66 -10.01 2.32
N ARG A 119 -19.78 -10.22 1.64
CA ARG A 119 -19.91 -11.35 0.70
C ARG A 119 -18.90 -11.30 -0.44
N GLY A 120 -18.48 -10.08 -0.84
CA GLY A 120 -17.44 -9.91 -1.86
C GLY A 120 -16.09 -10.49 -1.45
N MET A 121 -15.74 -10.45 -0.16
CA MET A 121 -14.50 -11.05 0.34
C MET A 121 -14.53 -12.58 0.24
N ASN A 122 -15.69 -13.22 0.54
CA ASN A 122 -15.84 -14.67 0.32
C ASN A 122 -15.69 -15.01 -1.15
N ALA A 123 -16.39 -14.29 -2.04
CA ALA A 123 -16.32 -14.52 -3.49
C ALA A 123 -14.90 -14.43 -4.02
N VAL A 124 -14.13 -13.43 -3.60
CA VAL A 124 -12.71 -13.29 -3.98
C VAL A 124 -11.87 -14.48 -3.51
N LEU A 125 -12.07 -14.94 -2.27
CA LEU A 125 -11.35 -16.12 -1.77
C LEU A 125 -11.76 -17.40 -2.51
N GLU A 126 -13.05 -17.58 -2.84
CA GLU A 126 -13.59 -18.71 -3.58
C GLU A 126 -13.04 -18.81 -5.01
N GLU A 127 -12.58 -17.71 -5.60
CA GLU A 127 -11.86 -17.74 -6.89
C GLU A 127 -10.49 -18.42 -6.80
N SER A 128 -9.82 -18.31 -5.65
CA SER A 128 -8.47 -18.83 -5.42
C SER A 128 -8.42 -20.14 -4.63
N PHE A 129 -9.47 -20.46 -3.86
CA PHE A 129 -9.54 -21.62 -2.98
C PHE A 129 -10.88 -22.34 -3.15
N SER A 130 -10.88 -23.68 -3.08
CA SER A 130 -12.11 -24.47 -3.21
C SER A 130 -12.92 -24.57 -1.91
N GLU A 131 -12.28 -24.33 -0.79
CA GLU A 131 -12.90 -24.36 0.54
C GLU A 131 -12.77 -23.00 1.20
N VAL A 132 -13.89 -22.33 1.43
CA VAL A 132 -13.95 -21.04 2.15
C VAL A 132 -15.00 -21.13 3.25
N SER A 133 -14.62 -20.79 4.46
CA SER A 133 -15.50 -20.85 5.63
C SER A 133 -15.23 -19.70 6.58
N ALA A 134 -16.09 -19.52 7.58
CA ALA A 134 -15.90 -18.55 8.64
C ALA A 134 -15.63 -19.25 9.97
N SER A 135 -14.65 -18.77 10.73
CA SER A 135 -14.38 -19.27 12.08
C SER A 135 -15.53 -18.97 13.06
N LEU A 136 -15.51 -19.58 14.22
CA LEU A 136 -16.28 -19.08 15.34
C LEU A 136 -15.83 -17.66 15.68
N GLY A 137 -16.79 -16.77 15.98
CA GLY A 137 -16.47 -15.39 16.35
C GLY A 137 -15.95 -15.27 17.77
N ARG A 138 -15.11 -14.23 18.00
CA ARG A 138 -14.70 -13.80 19.35
C ARG A 138 -15.07 -12.33 19.51
N GLY A 139 -16.14 -12.07 20.29
CA GLY A 139 -16.71 -10.74 20.40
C GLY A 139 -17.17 -10.19 19.04
N LYS A 140 -16.60 -9.06 18.64
CA LYS A 140 -16.92 -8.40 17.35
C LYS A 140 -16.04 -8.87 16.19
N PHE A 141 -15.19 -9.87 16.36
CA PHE A 141 -14.22 -10.32 15.38
C PHE A 141 -14.52 -11.74 14.88
N ARG A 142 -14.13 -12.02 13.65
CA ARG A 142 -14.20 -13.33 12.98
C ARG A 142 -13.10 -13.44 11.94
N CYS A 143 -12.65 -14.67 11.67
CA CYS A 143 -11.76 -14.96 10.54
C CYS A 143 -12.54 -15.59 9.39
N LEU A 144 -12.15 -15.25 8.15
CA LEU A 144 -12.40 -16.12 7.00
C LEU A 144 -11.22 -17.07 6.88
N VAL A 145 -11.53 -18.33 6.65
CA VAL A 145 -10.55 -19.40 6.48
C VAL A 145 -10.72 -19.98 5.10
N ALA A 146 -9.62 -20.05 4.33
CA ALA A 146 -9.61 -20.62 3.00
C ALA A 146 -8.54 -21.72 2.91
N SER A 147 -8.81 -22.81 2.18
CA SER A 147 -7.90 -23.93 1.96
C SER A 147 -8.18 -24.59 0.61
N SER A 148 -7.35 -25.58 0.26
CA SER A 148 -7.43 -26.27 -1.01
C SER A 148 -7.27 -25.33 -2.20
N PRO A 149 -6.01 -24.84 -2.45
CA PRO A 149 -5.75 -23.84 -3.49
C PRO A 149 -6.14 -24.35 -4.87
N ARG A 150 -6.64 -23.43 -5.69
CA ARG A 150 -6.91 -23.67 -7.12
C ARG A 150 -5.68 -23.32 -7.94
N GLU A 151 -5.57 -23.91 -9.11
CA GLU A 151 -4.57 -23.49 -10.09
C GLU A 151 -4.99 -22.16 -10.72
N VAL A 152 -4.47 -21.06 -10.18
CA VAL A 152 -4.79 -19.70 -10.61
C VAL A 152 -3.52 -18.86 -10.70
N ALA A 153 -3.54 -17.83 -11.57
CA ALA A 153 -2.47 -16.85 -11.67
C ALA A 153 -3.02 -15.45 -11.43
N TYR A 154 -2.25 -14.60 -10.78
CA TYR A 154 -2.60 -13.19 -10.66
C TYR A 154 -2.35 -12.45 -11.97
N GLN A 155 -3.26 -11.58 -12.36
CA GLN A 155 -3.14 -10.70 -13.51
C GLN A 155 -3.38 -9.26 -13.09
N PRO A 156 -2.42 -8.34 -13.31
CA PRO A 156 -2.64 -6.92 -13.06
C PRO A 156 -3.80 -6.36 -13.89
N VAL A 157 -4.60 -5.49 -13.29
CA VAL A 157 -5.68 -4.81 -14.00
C VAL A 157 -5.10 -3.69 -14.88
N ARG A 158 -5.56 -3.57 -16.12
CA ARG A 158 -5.12 -2.55 -17.07
C ARG A 158 -6.28 -1.66 -17.50
N GLY A 159 -6.07 -0.35 -17.57
CA GLY A 159 -7.08 0.61 -18.03
C GLY A 159 -6.47 2.00 -18.18
N ASP A 160 -6.98 2.79 -19.09
CA ASP A 160 -6.59 4.21 -19.32
C ASP A 160 -5.06 4.44 -19.44
N GLY A 161 -4.33 3.46 -19.98
CA GLY A 161 -2.86 3.51 -20.05
C GLY A 161 -2.15 3.36 -18.73
N LEU A 162 -2.84 2.87 -17.68
CA LEU A 162 -2.34 2.56 -16.35
C LEU A 162 -2.38 1.06 -16.08
N VAL A 163 -1.62 0.64 -15.09
CA VAL A 163 -1.59 -0.74 -14.60
C VAL A 163 -1.80 -0.70 -13.09
N ALA A 164 -2.78 -1.46 -12.60
CA ALA A 164 -3.01 -1.61 -11.17
C ALA A 164 -2.54 -2.98 -10.69
N ILE A 165 -1.64 -2.98 -9.72
CA ILE A 165 -1.17 -4.15 -8.99
C ILE A 165 -1.69 -4.06 -7.56
N GLY A 166 -2.23 -5.16 -7.04
CA GLY A 166 -2.73 -5.23 -5.68
C GLY A 166 -3.81 -4.21 -5.37
N GLY A 167 -3.67 -3.56 -4.24
CA GLY A 167 -4.62 -2.58 -3.70
C GLY A 167 -4.33 -1.13 -4.05
N VAL A 168 -3.51 -0.86 -5.07
CA VAL A 168 -3.11 0.51 -5.42
C VAL A 168 -4.30 1.46 -5.50
N PHE A 169 -4.13 2.66 -4.95
CA PHE A 169 -5.16 3.69 -4.94
C PHE A 169 -5.66 4.00 -6.36
N SER A 170 -6.99 4.17 -6.51
CA SER A 170 -7.70 4.43 -7.77
C SER A 170 -7.65 3.29 -8.80
N GLY A 171 -6.94 2.17 -8.53
CA GLY A 171 -6.82 1.06 -9.47
C GLY A 171 -6.17 1.50 -10.79
N ALA A 172 -6.65 0.98 -11.93
CA ALA A 172 -6.13 1.32 -13.26
C ALA A 172 -6.82 2.55 -13.88
N LYS A 173 -7.16 3.56 -13.06
CA LYS A 173 -7.81 4.80 -13.51
C LYS A 173 -7.15 6.00 -12.87
N PRO A 174 -7.12 7.18 -13.56
CA PRO A 174 -6.71 8.42 -12.92
C PRO A 174 -7.64 8.79 -11.77
N ASP A 175 -7.07 9.34 -10.69
CA ASP A 175 -7.83 9.96 -9.61
C ASP A 175 -8.22 11.41 -9.98
N ARG A 176 -9.41 11.85 -9.60
CA ARG A 176 -9.90 13.21 -9.93
C ARG A 176 -9.05 14.32 -9.32
N GLY A 177 -8.58 14.15 -8.07
CA GLY A 177 -7.67 15.10 -7.43
C GLY A 177 -6.32 15.14 -8.15
N GLY A 178 -5.82 13.95 -8.52
CA GLY A 178 -4.60 13.80 -9.31
C GLY A 178 -4.70 14.42 -10.71
N GLU A 179 -5.85 14.32 -11.38
CA GLU A 179 -6.07 15.00 -12.69
C GLU A 179 -6.04 16.53 -12.55
N LEU A 180 -6.68 17.08 -11.51
CA LEU A 180 -6.62 18.52 -11.23
C LEU A 180 -5.19 18.95 -10.90
N LEU A 181 -4.46 18.21 -10.08
CA LEU A 181 -3.06 18.46 -9.76
C LEU A 181 -2.20 18.47 -11.04
N ARG A 182 -2.35 17.44 -11.88
CA ARG A 182 -1.64 17.31 -13.13
C ARG A 182 -1.86 18.52 -14.04
N SER A 183 -3.08 19.04 -14.15
CA SER A 183 -3.41 20.22 -14.98
C SER A 183 -2.73 21.51 -14.50
N CYS A 184 -2.23 21.54 -13.27
CA CYS A 184 -1.54 22.68 -12.67
C CYS A 184 -0.01 22.57 -12.75
N LEU A 185 0.55 21.42 -13.13
CA LEU A 185 1.99 21.26 -13.24
C LEU A 185 2.53 22.14 -14.39
N PRO A 186 3.72 22.73 -14.24
CA PRO A 186 4.33 23.53 -15.29
C PRO A 186 4.67 22.67 -16.50
N ALA A 187 4.67 23.28 -17.69
CA ALA A 187 5.04 22.59 -18.94
C ALA A 187 6.50 22.10 -18.93
N GLU A 188 7.36 22.83 -18.24
CA GLU A 188 8.77 22.50 -18.02
C GLU A 188 9.02 22.39 -16.51
N PRO A 189 8.76 21.21 -15.90
CA PRO A 189 8.84 21.03 -14.45
C PRO A 189 10.28 20.91 -13.92
N GLY A 190 11.29 20.88 -14.80
CA GLY A 190 12.65 20.54 -14.39
C GLY A 190 12.72 19.11 -13.86
N ARG A 191 13.51 18.89 -12.83
CA ARG A 191 13.57 17.58 -12.13
C ARG A 191 12.30 17.40 -11.30
N LEU A 192 11.38 16.60 -11.82
CA LEU A 192 10.06 16.37 -11.23
C LEU A 192 10.07 15.13 -10.31
N LEU A 193 9.53 15.28 -9.12
CA LEU A 193 9.23 14.17 -8.20
C LEU A 193 7.71 13.98 -8.05
N ASP A 194 7.25 12.75 -8.18
CA ASP A 194 5.92 12.29 -7.80
C ASP A 194 6.01 11.66 -6.40
N LEU A 195 5.69 12.44 -5.36
CA LEU A 195 5.80 12.03 -3.96
C LEU A 195 4.48 11.40 -3.49
N GLY A 196 4.50 10.09 -3.24
CA GLY A 196 3.27 9.31 -3.05
C GLY A 196 2.59 9.03 -4.39
N CYS A 197 3.32 8.34 -5.29
CA CYS A 197 2.98 8.25 -6.71
C CYS A 197 1.71 7.44 -7.02
N GLY A 198 1.26 6.57 -6.11
CA GLY A 198 0.11 5.70 -6.35
C GLY A 198 0.28 4.89 -7.63
N ASN A 199 -0.68 4.98 -8.56
CA ASN A 199 -0.64 4.29 -9.84
C ASN A 199 0.12 5.07 -10.95
N GLY A 200 0.82 6.16 -10.61
CA GLY A 200 1.61 6.98 -11.52
C GLY A 200 0.80 7.89 -12.45
N SER A 201 -0.51 8.06 -12.22
CA SER A 201 -1.39 8.82 -13.12
C SER A 201 -1.08 10.32 -13.15
N VAL A 202 -0.62 10.91 -12.05
CA VAL A 202 -0.34 12.35 -11.93
C VAL A 202 0.77 12.77 -12.90
N THR A 203 1.85 12.01 -12.96
CA THR A 203 3.03 12.34 -13.78
C THR A 203 3.12 11.52 -15.06
N ARG A 204 2.06 10.78 -15.43
CA ARG A 204 2.04 9.96 -16.65
C ARG A 204 2.42 10.78 -17.91
N GLY A 205 3.44 10.29 -18.67
CA GLY A 205 3.95 10.94 -19.89
C GLY A 205 4.90 12.12 -19.62
N LEU A 206 5.20 12.44 -18.35
CA LEU A 206 6.24 13.40 -17.96
C LEU A 206 7.51 12.64 -17.57
N ASP A 207 8.67 13.24 -17.72
CA ASP A 207 9.90 12.73 -17.14
C ASP A 207 9.90 13.04 -15.63
N ALA A 208 9.78 12.00 -14.79
CA ALA A 208 9.64 12.15 -13.35
C ALA A 208 10.22 10.94 -12.60
N VAL A 209 10.87 11.20 -11.49
CA VAL A 209 11.15 10.20 -10.45
C VAL A 209 9.89 10.03 -9.62
N ALA A 210 9.62 8.82 -9.14
CA ALA A 210 8.46 8.53 -8.32
C ALA A 210 8.87 7.80 -7.03
N THR A 211 8.12 8.01 -5.96
CA THR A 211 8.31 7.24 -4.72
C THR A 211 6.97 7.03 -4.00
N ASP A 212 6.86 5.91 -3.30
CA ASP A 212 5.70 5.60 -2.47
C ASP A 212 6.09 4.66 -1.33
N SER A 213 5.39 4.71 -0.21
CA SER A 213 5.53 3.78 0.91
C SER A 213 4.75 2.48 0.70
N ASP A 214 3.85 2.42 -0.30
CA ASP A 214 3.09 1.23 -0.68
C ASP A 214 3.77 0.52 -1.86
N ALA A 215 4.21 -0.73 -1.67
CA ALA A 215 4.82 -1.55 -2.71
C ALA A 215 3.88 -1.76 -3.92
N ASP A 216 2.55 -1.88 -3.69
CA ASP A 216 1.58 -2.01 -4.78
C ASP A 216 1.58 -0.76 -5.69
N ALA A 217 1.77 0.43 -5.11
CA ALA A 217 1.90 1.69 -5.83
C ALA A 217 3.18 1.74 -6.66
N VAL A 218 4.31 1.42 -6.05
CA VAL A 218 5.62 1.36 -6.73
C VAL A 218 5.60 0.38 -7.90
N LEU A 219 5.08 -0.83 -7.69
CA LEU A 219 4.95 -1.86 -8.72
C LEU A 219 4.03 -1.42 -9.87
N SER A 220 2.91 -0.75 -9.55
CA SER A 220 1.97 -0.22 -10.54
C SER A 220 2.60 0.87 -11.39
N THR A 221 3.35 1.79 -10.76
CA THR A 221 4.09 2.87 -11.43
C THR A 221 5.21 2.33 -12.31
N ARG A 222 5.96 1.31 -11.84
CA ARG A 222 6.98 0.62 -12.66
C ARG A 222 6.38 -0.12 -13.86
N ALA A 223 5.19 -0.70 -13.70
CA ALA A 223 4.50 -1.44 -14.76
C ALA A 223 4.06 -0.55 -15.95
N ILE A 224 4.04 0.77 -15.80
CA ILE A 224 3.84 1.73 -16.89
C ILE A 224 5.16 2.34 -17.41
N GLY A 225 6.32 1.71 -17.10
CA GLY A 225 7.63 2.10 -17.60
C GLY A 225 8.29 3.28 -16.88
N ARG A 226 7.99 3.47 -15.58
CA ARG A 226 8.55 4.56 -14.78
C ARG A 226 9.49 4.05 -13.71
N GLU A 227 10.52 4.85 -13.41
CA GLU A 227 11.31 4.63 -12.21
C GLU A 227 10.51 5.01 -10.97
N ALA A 228 10.42 4.09 -10.02
CA ALA A 228 9.79 4.34 -8.74
C ALA A 228 10.58 3.66 -7.62
N THR A 229 10.73 4.35 -6.49
CA THR A 229 11.43 3.86 -5.31
C THR A 229 10.43 3.54 -4.21
N TRP A 230 10.57 2.37 -3.60
CA TRP A 230 9.81 2.00 -2.42
C TRP A 230 10.55 2.50 -1.17
N ASP A 231 10.02 3.53 -0.55
CA ASP A 231 10.61 4.15 0.63
C ASP A 231 9.58 4.98 1.42
N ASP A 232 9.99 5.51 2.57
CA ASP A 232 9.18 6.42 3.36
C ASP A 232 9.48 7.87 2.95
N ALA A 233 8.52 8.51 2.30
CA ALA A 233 8.52 9.94 1.96
C ALA A 233 9.82 10.40 1.26
N GLY A 234 10.35 9.60 0.33
CA GLY A 234 11.57 9.91 -0.39
C GLY A 234 12.82 9.85 0.47
N SER A 235 12.81 9.05 1.55
CA SER A 235 13.95 8.94 2.49
C SER A 235 15.24 8.47 1.83
N ARG A 236 15.15 7.78 0.70
CA ARG A 236 16.29 7.29 -0.10
C ARG A 236 16.73 8.27 -1.18
N LEU A 237 16.01 9.38 -1.36
CA LEU A 237 16.32 10.40 -2.36
C LEU A 237 17.22 11.51 -1.76
N PRO A 238 18.15 12.07 -2.56
CA PRO A 238 19.04 13.11 -2.08
C PRO A 238 18.30 14.42 -1.80
N ASP A 239 18.77 15.17 -0.82
CA ASP A 239 18.24 16.49 -0.45
C ASP A 239 18.42 17.51 -1.58
N ALA A 240 17.54 18.50 -1.65
CA ALA A 240 17.60 19.64 -2.57
C ALA A 240 17.82 19.23 -4.05
N SER A 241 17.20 18.12 -4.49
CA SER A 241 17.46 17.54 -5.80
C SER A 241 16.32 17.68 -6.80
N PHE A 242 15.17 18.26 -6.40
CA PHE A 242 14.00 18.42 -7.29
C PHE A 242 13.60 19.88 -7.45
N ASP A 243 13.25 20.25 -8.68
CA ASP A 243 12.78 21.60 -9.02
C ASP A 243 11.25 21.69 -8.84
N THR A 244 10.55 20.57 -9.03
CA THR A 244 9.10 20.46 -8.84
C THR A 244 8.76 19.17 -8.10
N ILE A 245 7.87 19.26 -7.12
CA ILE A 245 7.26 18.10 -6.45
C ILE A 245 5.75 18.12 -6.69
N ALA A 246 5.19 17.02 -7.19
CA ALA A 246 3.76 16.75 -7.21
C ALA A 246 3.39 15.91 -6.00
N LEU A 247 2.37 16.32 -5.23
CA LEU A 247 1.93 15.63 -4.02
C LEU A 247 0.39 15.53 -3.99
N ASN A 248 -0.11 14.29 -4.03
CA ASN A 248 -1.52 13.95 -3.85
C ASN A 248 -1.65 13.03 -2.63
N PRO A 249 -1.64 13.57 -1.41
CA PRO A 249 -1.64 12.75 -0.20
C PRO A 249 -2.96 12.02 -0.01
N PRO A 250 -3.01 10.91 0.74
CA PRO A 250 -4.25 10.21 1.03
C PRO A 250 -5.20 11.10 1.85
N PHE A 251 -6.46 11.18 1.38
CA PHE A 251 -7.52 11.95 2.02
C PHE A 251 -8.44 11.00 2.79
N HIS A 252 -8.30 10.90 4.11
CA HIS A 252 -9.29 10.24 4.96
C HIS A 252 -9.95 11.28 5.83
N ASP A 253 -11.28 11.27 5.89
CA ASP A 253 -12.06 12.20 6.69
C ASP A 253 -11.80 11.97 8.19
N GLY A 254 -11.09 12.91 8.80
CA GLY A 254 -11.26 13.21 10.21
C GLY A 254 -10.51 12.35 11.24
N THR A 255 -9.37 11.71 10.93
CA THR A 255 -8.55 11.05 11.94
C THR A 255 -7.21 11.76 12.20
N THR A 256 -6.72 11.71 13.42
CA THR A 256 -5.44 12.32 13.83
C THR A 256 -4.24 11.77 13.03
N VAL A 257 -4.35 10.54 12.52
CA VAL A 257 -3.32 9.87 11.72
C VAL A 257 -3.04 10.62 10.43
N ASP A 258 -4.08 11.14 9.75
CA ASP A 258 -3.94 11.81 8.46
C ASP A 258 -3.19 13.14 8.55
N ALA A 259 -3.39 13.90 9.62
CA ALA A 259 -2.66 15.15 9.84
C ALA A 259 -1.15 14.91 10.02
N THR A 260 -0.76 13.86 10.73
CA THR A 260 0.65 13.50 10.95
C THR A 260 1.33 13.06 9.66
N LEU A 261 0.64 12.24 8.84
CA LEU A 261 1.16 11.80 7.56
C LEU A 261 1.37 12.97 6.59
N VAL A 262 0.41 13.89 6.50
CA VAL A 262 0.56 15.08 5.64
C VAL A 262 1.70 15.96 6.12
N GLN A 263 1.87 16.16 7.43
CA GLN A 263 3.01 16.90 7.99
C GLN A 263 4.34 16.24 7.59
N HIS A 264 4.45 14.92 7.70
CA HIS A 264 5.63 14.16 7.29
C HIS A 264 5.96 14.33 5.81
N LEU A 265 4.97 14.24 4.92
CA LEU A 265 5.14 14.47 3.48
C LEU A 265 5.52 15.93 3.14
N LEU A 266 4.98 16.92 3.87
CA LEU A 266 5.36 18.31 3.71
C LEU A 266 6.81 18.56 4.17
N ASP A 267 7.23 17.99 5.30
CA ASP A 267 8.61 18.09 5.79
C ASP A 267 9.59 17.44 4.79
N ALA A 268 9.23 16.28 4.22
CA ALA A 268 9.98 15.64 3.16
C ALA A 268 10.03 16.51 1.89
N SER A 269 8.94 17.18 1.51
CA SER A 269 8.90 18.08 0.36
C SER A 269 9.87 19.25 0.53
N VAL A 270 9.94 19.85 1.72
CA VAL A 270 10.93 20.91 2.03
C VAL A 270 12.36 20.38 1.89
N ARG A 271 12.64 19.17 2.40
CA ARG A 271 13.97 18.56 2.31
C ARG A 271 14.39 18.30 0.87
N LEU A 272 13.49 17.77 0.05
CA LEU A 272 13.76 17.30 -1.31
C LEU A 272 13.81 18.41 -2.36
N LEU A 273 13.10 19.52 -2.15
CA LEU A 273 13.10 20.66 -3.07
C LEU A 273 14.44 21.40 -3.07
N ALA A 274 14.93 21.71 -4.26
CA ALA A 274 16.02 22.64 -4.48
C ALA A 274 15.61 24.07 -4.07
N PRO A 275 16.56 24.96 -3.74
CA PRO A 275 16.26 26.37 -3.54
C PRO A 275 15.52 26.98 -4.75
N GLY A 276 14.38 27.62 -4.49
CA GLY A 276 13.50 28.16 -5.53
C GLY A 276 12.58 27.13 -6.20
N GLY A 277 12.66 25.86 -5.80
CA GLY A 277 11.75 24.80 -6.25
C GLY A 277 10.33 24.96 -5.72
N ALA A 278 9.38 24.28 -6.35
CA ALA A 278 7.96 24.41 -6.04
C ALA A 278 7.28 23.07 -5.75
N LEU A 279 6.51 23.02 -4.68
CA LEU A 279 5.56 21.97 -4.37
C LEU A 279 4.20 22.30 -5.01
N TYR A 280 3.61 21.33 -5.71
CA TYR A 280 2.21 21.35 -6.13
C TYR A 280 1.47 20.28 -5.33
N LEU A 281 0.57 20.73 -4.44
CA LEU A 281 -0.19 19.89 -3.53
C LEU A 281 -1.67 19.96 -3.85
N VAL A 282 -2.32 18.84 -4.13
CA VAL A 282 -3.79 18.76 -4.16
C VAL A 282 -4.31 18.29 -2.81
N HIS A 283 -5.42 18.82 -2.38
CA HIS A 283 -6.13 18.35 -1.19
C HIS A 283 -7.64 18.54 -1.32
N ASN A 284 -8.40 17.81 -0.54
CA ASN A 284 -9.84 18.01 -0.45
C ASN A 284 -10.12 19.41 0.18
N SER A 285 -10.95 20.24 -0.46
CA SER A 285 -11.14 21.65 -0.10
C SER A 285 -11.66 21.88 1.34
N HIS A 286 -12.30 20.88 1.97
CA HIS A 286 -12.70 20.97 3.38
C HIS A 286 -11.55 20.70 4.37
N LEU A 287 -10.44 20.07 3.92
CA LEU A 287 -9.24 19.88 4.71
C LEU A 287 -8.39 21.14 4.62
N ARG A 288 -8.20 21.83 5.75
CA ARG A 288 -7.54 23.15 5.78
C ARG A 288 -6.01 23.02 5.82
N TYR A 289 -5.40 22.38 4.79
CA TYR A 289 -3.95 22.16 4.75
C TYR A 289 -3.12 23.44 4.49
N ARG A 290 -3.73 24.52 4.00
CA ARG A 290 -3.01 25.75 3.66
C ARG A 290 -2.12 26.25 4.82
N GLY A 291 -2.63 26.27 6.06
CA GLY A 291 -1.84 26.71 7.22
C GLY A 291 -0.65 25.81 7.56
N GLU A 292 -0.73 24.49 7.25
CA GLU A 292 0.39 23.58 7.41
C GLU A 292 1.48 23.84 6.35
N VAL A 293 1.07 24.19 5.14
CA VAL A 293 1.98 24.54 4.04
C VAL A 293 2.65 25.89 4.33
N GLU A 294 1.88 26.92 4.74
CA GLU A 294 2.39 28.27 5.05
C GLU A 294 3.43 28.29 6.19
N ARG A 295 3.43 27.30 7.09
CA ARG A 295 4.46 27.17 8.14
C ARG A 295 5.81 26.67 7.65
N ARG A 296 5.87 26.11 6.44
CA ARG A 296 7.04 25.39 5.90
C ARG A 296 7.63 26.02 4.65
N PHE A 297 6.85 26.82 3.94
CA PHE A 297 7.22 27.39 2.63
C PHE A 297 7.16 28.91 2.68
N ASP A 298 8.02 29.56 1.89
CA ASP A 298 8.16 31.03 1.84
C ASP A 298 6.93 31.71 1.21
N SER A 299 6.33 31.06 0.20
CA SER A 299 5.10 31.54 -0.41
C SER A 299 4.13 30.41 -0.71
N VAL A 300 2.84 30.68 -0.58
CA VAL A 300 1.76 29.72 -0.86
C VAL A 300 0.63 30.38 -1.62
N GLU A 301 0.33 29.92 -2.80
CA GLU A 301 -0.77 30.39 -3.63
C GLU A 301 -1.73 29.24 -3.99
N GLN A 302 -2.99 29.57 -4.16
CA GLN A 302 -3.99 28.64 -4.69
C GLN A 302 -4.01 28.78 -6.21
N VAL A 303 -3.56 27.74 -6.92
CA VAL A 303 -3.46 27.77 -8.39
C VAL A 303 -4.68 27.18 -9.08
N ALA A 304 -5.43 26.28 -8.40
CA ALA A 304 -6.71 25.78 -8.89
C ALA A 304 -7.65 25.39 -7.74
N ARG A 305 -8.94 25.39 -8.04
CA ARG A 305 -9.97 24.88 -7.16
C ARG A 305 -11.20 24.44 -7.95
N ASP A 306 -11.76 23.28 -7.59
CA ASP A 306 -13.10 22.87 -8.00
C ASP A 306 -14.03 22.73 -6.78
N ARG A 307 -15.16 22.03 -6.92
CA ARG A 307 -16.13 21.83 -5.82
C ARG A 307 -15.60 20.91 -4.71
N ILE A 308 -14.60 20.08 -4.98
CA ILE A 308 -14.11 19.04 -4.08
C ILE A 308 -12.64 19.30 -3.72
N PHE A 309 -11.81 19.66 -4.70
CA PHE A 309 -10.37 19.75 -4.55
C PHE A 309 -9.84 21.17 -4.68
N THR A 310 -8.73 21.44 -4.00
CA THR A 310 -7.92 22.65 -4.10
C THR A 310 -6.48 22.25 -4.40
N VAL A 311 -5.84 22.95 -5.32
CA VAL A 311 -4.41 22.81 -5.58
C VAL A 311 -3.68 24.04 -5.09
N LEU A 312 -2.68 23.80 -4.24
CA LEU A 312 -1.75 24.82 -3.75
C LEU A 312 -0.42 24.67 -4.48
N ARG A 313 0.19 25.80 -4.84
CA ARG A 313 1.60 25.89 -5.20
C ARG A 313 2.33 26.55 -4.04
N ALA A 314 3.43 25.95 -3.59
CA ALA A 314 4.25 26.50 -2.53
C ALA A 314 5.72 26.53 -2.97
N THR A 315 6.44 27.62 -2.68
CA THR A 315 7.87 27.76 -3.05
C THR A 315 8.75 27.80 -1.82
N ARG A 316 9.94 27.20 -1.97
CA ARG A 316 11.02 27.17 -0.99
C ARG A 316 12.04 28.26 -1.29
#